data_8bb9836b2a5b92f7e14cbd8ce93374d6
#
_entry.id   8bb9836b2a5b92f7e14cbd8ce93374d6
#
_cell.length_a   1.000
_cell.length_b   1.000
_cell.length_c   1.000
_cell.angle_alpha   90.00
_cell.angle_beta   90.00
_cell.angle_gamma   90.00
#
_symmetry.space_group_name_H-M   'P 1'
#
loop_
_entity.id
_entity.type
_entity.pdbx_description
1 polymer ?
#
loop_
_entity_poly.entity_id
_entity_poly.type
_entity_poly.pdbx_seq_one_letter_code
_entity_poly.pdbx_strand_id
1 'polypeptide(L)'
;NLDWYNNVLSDTLKKYDCWIARYPASDNGSVQERLRPSVGVGWQYSSRGKVSGISGNVDMDVFYKDYKEEVSAMDKAIEKVILIAKNEIGYLEKKSNSQLDSKTANAGSSNYTKYWRDIKPSYQGQPWCAAFVSWCFMEAFGQEKAKKLLKHWPYVYCPTLGNLFTRNANPKIGDIVIFYHNGTFTHTGIVTAVIGDRFYTIEGNTSGASGIIANGGGVCAKSY
;
A
#
# COMPACT_ATOMS: atom_id res chain seq x y z
N ASN A 1 -27.44 11.65 16.12
CA ASN A 1 -28.19 12.84 15.69
C ASN A 1 -27.67 14.08 16.43
N LEU A 2 -28.19 15.28 16.10
CA LEU A 2 -27.72 16.53 16.69
C LEU A 2 -28.01 16.62 18.21
N ASP A 3 -29.12 16.13 18.63
CA ASP A 3 -29.51 16.11 20.04
C ASP A 3 -28.56 15.22 20.87
N TRP A 4 -28.26 14.04 20.36
CA TRP A 4 -27.26 13.13 20.95
C TRP A 4 -25.87 13.77 21.03
N TYR A 5 -25.44 14.45 19.97
CA TYR A 5 -24.16 15.16 19.94
C TYR A 5 -24.07 16.24 21.01
N ASN A 6 -25.14 17.03 21.17
CA ASN A 6 -25.15 18.12 22.10
C ASN A 6 -25.24 17.68 23.58
N ASN A 7 -26.04 16.63 23.84
CA ASN A 7 -26.46 16.31 25.20
C ASN A 7 -25.87 15.02 25.77
N VAL A 8 -25.38 14.12 24.93
CA VAL A 8 -24.93 12.77 25.33
C VAL A 8 -23.44 12.52 24.99
N LEU A 9 -22.96 13.03 23.86
CA LEU A 9 -21.58 12.77 23.42
C LEU A 9 -20.58 13.44 24.37
N SER A 10 -19.64 12.66 24.89
CA SER A 10 -18.59 13.18 25.78
C SER A 10 -17.64 14.12 25.03
N ASP A 11 -17.03 15.06 25.78
CA ASP A 11 -16.07 16.02 25.21
C ASP A 11 -14.84 15.32 24.61
N THR A 12 -14.50 14.14 25.10
CA THR A 12 -13.43 13.31 24.51
C THR A 12 -13.79 12.87 23.10
N LEU A 13 -15.04 12.48 22.85
CA LEU A 13 -15.50 12.04 21.55
C LEU A 13 -15.80 13.21 20.60
N LYS A 14 -16.18 14.39 21.12
CA LYS A 14 -16.35 15.62 20.31
C LYS A 14 -15.04 16.12 19.68
N LYS A 15 -13.89 15.60 20.11
CA LYS A 15 -12.59 15.89 19.46
C LYS A 15 -12.42 15.22 18.10
N TYR A 16 -13.21 14.20 17.82
CA TYR A 16 -13.19 13.53 16.54
C TYR A 16 -14.18 14.16 15.57
N ASP A 17 -13.93 13.99 14.29
CA ASP A 17 -14.84 14.43 13.25
C ASP A 17 -16.15 13.69 13.38
N CYS A 18 -17.22 14.43 13.60
CA CYS A 18 -18.56 13.87 13.78
C CYS A 18 -19.42 14.15 12.55
N TRP A 19 -20.13 13.14 12.13
CA TRP A 19 -21.11 13.19 11.08
C TRP A 19 -22.52 13.15 11.71
N ILE A 20 -23.32 14.17 11.48
CA ILE A 20 -24.57 14.43 12.20
C ILE A 20 -25.77 14.12 11.33
N ALA A 21 -26.59 13.16 11.72
CA ALA A 21 -27.88 12.93 11.09
C ALA A 21 -28.93 13.91 11.65
N ARG A 22 -29.59 14.67 10.77
CA ARG A 22 -30.71 15.54 11.13
C ARG A 22 -31.65 15.69 9.94
N TYR A 23 -32.83 15.09 10.05
CA TYR A 23 -33.83 15.04 9.00
C TYR A 23 -34.98 16.01 9.23
N PRO A 24 -35.68 16.48 8.16
CA PRO A 24 -36.94 17.16 8.29
C PRO A 24 -38.03 16.20 8.75
N ALA A 25 -39.08 16.71 9.36
CA ALA A 25 -40.29 15.92 9.74
C ALA A 25 -40.94 15.24 8.53
N SER A 26 -40.89 15.89 7.37
CA SER A 26 -41.29 15.32 6.10
C SER A 26 -40.07 15.19 5.19
N ASP A 27 -39.34 14.07 5.32
CA ASP A 27 -38.19 13.78 4.51
C ASP A 27 -38.60 13.38 3.09
N ASN A 28 -38.24 14.19 2.11
CA ASN A 28 -38.49 13.99 0.69
C ASN A 28 -37.24 13.81 -0.16
N GLY A 29 -36.09 13.60 0.50
CA GLY A 29 -34.81 13.44 -0.19
C GLY A 29 -34.09 14.74 -0.54
N SER A 30 -34.69 15.90 -0.27
CA SER A 30 -34.12 17.21 -0.63
C SER A 30 -33.46 17.88 0.57
N VAL A 31 -32.37 18.63 0.30
CA VAL A 31 -31.67 19.44 1.30
C VAL A 31 -32.59 20.56 1.83
N GLN A 32 -32.69 20.69 3.14
CA GLN A 32 -33.35 21.81 3.81
C GLN A 32 -32.34 22.57 4.68
N GLU A 33 -31.67 23.54 4.11
CA GLU A 33 -30.54 24.26 4.72
C GLU A 33 -30.79 24.80 6.13
N ARG A 34 -32.04 25.18 6.45
CA ARG A 34 -32.44 25.60 7.81
C ARG A 34 -32.20 24.54 8.89
N LEU A 35 -32.05 23.27 8.49
CA LEU A 35 -31.78 22.15 9.41
C LEU A 35 -30.29 21.79 9.49
N ARG A 36 -29.44 22.46 8.74
CA ARG A 36 -28.01 22.19 8.74
C ARG A 36 -27.46 22.36 10.16
N PRO A 37 -26.78 21.33 10.73
CA PRO A 37 -26.09 21.47 12.01
C PRO A 37 -24.96 22.49 11.91
N SER A 38 -24.77 23.27 12.99
CA SER A 38 -23.61 24.16 13.14
C SER A 38 -22.38 23.45 13.72
N VAL A 39 -22.47 22.15 13.97
CA VAL A 39 -21.43 21.29 14.55
C VAL A 39 -21.23 20.06 13.68
N GLY A 40 -20.07 19.41 13.87
CA GLY A 40 -19.68 18.27 13.05
C GLY A 40 -19.06 18.69 11.72
N VAL A 41 -18.62 17.72 10.95
CA VAL A 41 -17.91 17.87 9.65
C VAL A 41 -18.75 17.43 8.48
N GLY A 42 -19.87 16.80 8.74
CA GLY A 42 -20.82 16.33 7.75
C GLY A 42 -22.23 16.26 8.29
N TRP A 43 -23.20 16.30 7.41
CA TRP A 43 -24.61 16.26 7.69
C TRP A 43 -25.32 15.26 6.80
N GLN A 44 -25.88 14.21 7.39
CA GLN A 44 -26.85 13.36 6.72
C GLN A 44 -28.20 14.06 6.78
N TYR A 45 -28.68 14.57 5.65
CA TYR A 45 -29.87 15.42 5.60
C TYR A 45 -31.14 14.67 5.20
N SER A 46 -31.01 13.46 4.68
CA SER A 46 -32.13 12.63 4.26
C SER A 46 -31.76 11.15 4.31
N SER A 47 -32.75 10.32 4.58
CA SER A 47 -32.70 8.86 4.39
C SER A 47 -33.61 8.40 3.24
N ARG A 48 -34.10 9.32 2.44
CA ARG A 48 -35.06 9.06 1.35
C ARG A 48 -34.60 9.58 -0.01
N GLY A 49 -33.31 9.75 -0.19
CA GLY A 49 -32.74 10.12 -1.47
C GLY A 49 -33.01 9.11 -2.56
N LYS A 50 -32.99 9.55 -3.83
CA LYS A 50 -33.05 8.70 -4.99
C LYS A 50 -31.86 8.91 -5.89
N VAL A 51 -31.20 7.82 -6.25
CA VAL A 51 -30.03 7.82 -7.13
C VAL A 51 -30.35 6.92 -8.32
N SER A 52 -30.07 7.42 -9.51
CA SER A 52 -30.30 6.66 -10.74
C SER A 52 -29.47 5.36 -10.72
N GLY A 53 -30.12 4.25 -11.03
CA GLY A 53 -29.49 2.92 -11.01
C GLY A 53 -29.51 2.21 -9.66
N ILE A 54 -30.01 2.86 -8.59
CA ILE A 54 -30.19 2.23 -7.27
C ILE A 54 -31.69 2.07 -6.98
N SER A 55 -32.07 0.83 -6.67
CA SER A 55 -33.46 0.54 -6.23
C SER A 55 -33.60 0.87 -4.75
N GLY A 56 -34.70 1.56 -4.38
CA GLY A 56 -34.97 1.94 -3.00
C GLY A 56 -34.59 3.38 -2.66
N ASN A 57 -34.50 3.66 -1.38
CA ASN A 57 -34.02 4.93 -0.86
C ASN A 57 -32.52 4.81 -0.50
N VAL A 58 -31.82 5.94 -0.54
CA VAL A 58 -30.44 6.07 -0.12
C VAL A 58 -30.30 7.22 0.87
N ASP A 59 -29.32 7.12 1.74
CA ASP A 59 -28.92 8.21 2.60
C ASP A 59 -28.23 9.30 1.77
N MET A 60 -28.52 10.55 2.10
CA MET A 60 -28.00 11.71 1.37
C MET A 60 -27.23 12.60 2.35
N ASP A 61 -26.03 12.99 1.96
CA ASP A 61 -25.06 13.63 2.81
C ASP A 61 -24.42 14.86 2.17
N VAL A 62 -24.03 15.81 3.04
CA VAL A 62 -23.16 16.92 2.68
C VAL A 62 -21.98 16.94 3.66
N PHE A 63 -20.77 16.92 3.16
CA PHE A 63 -19.58 17.13 3.96
C PHE A 63 -19.08 18.56 3.81
N TYR A 64 -18.70 19.20 4.93
CA TYR A 64 -18.20 20.56 5.00
C TYR A 64 -16.68 20.57 5.00
N LYS A 65 -16.07 19.50 5.52
CA LYS A 65 -14.62 19.29 5.52
C LYS A 65 -14.23 18.62 4.22
N ASP A 66 -13.30 19.21 3.51
CA ASP A 66 -12.66 18.55 2.38
C ASP A 66 -11.70 17.50 2.96
N TYR A 67 -12.09 16.24 2.86
CA TYR A 67 -11.24 15.09 3.20
C TYR A 67 -10.24 14.74 2.09
N LYS A 68 -10.09 15.56 1.07
CA LYS A 68 -8.86 15.56 0.30
C LYS A 68 -7.73 16.01 1.23
N GLU A 69 -7.30 15.09 2.10
CA GLU A 69 -6.02 15.26 2.74
C GLU A 69 -5.04 15.65 1.63
N GLU A 70 -4.29 16.71 1.85
CA GLU A 70 -3.05 16.89 1.13
C GLU A 70 -2.18 15.70 1.53
N VAL A 71 -2.29 14.62 0.74
CA VAL A 71 -1.46 13.43 0.90
C VAL A 71 -0.04 13.96 0.93
N SER A 72 0.62 13.80 2.06
CA SER A 72 1.94 14.40 2.26
C SER A 72 2.87 13.97 1.13
N ALA A 73 3.89 14.75 0.85
CA ALA A 73 4.88 14.36 -0.16
C ALA A 73 5.51 13.00 0.17
N MET A 74 5.56 12.65 1.47
CA MET A 74 6.03 11.35 1.95
C MET A 74 5.05 10.24 1.58
N ASP A 75 3.74 10.44 1.80
CA ASP A 75 2.72 9.44 1.49
C ASP A 75 2.64 9.19 -0.01
N LYS A 76 2.69 10.25 -0.84
CA LYS A 76 2.79 10.13 -2.30
C LYS A 76 4.01 9.34 -2.76
N ALA A 77 5.14 9.51 -2.07
CA ALA A 77 6.36 8.76 -2.37
C ALA A 77 6.20 7.26 -2.02
N ILE A 78 5.61 6.97 -0.85
CA ILE A 78 5.31 5.61 -0.41
C ILE A 78 4.34 4.93 -1.39
N GLU A 79 3.22 5.59 -1.72
CA GLU A 79 2.23 5.10 -2.68
C GLU A 79 2.85 4.76 -4.04
N LYS A 80 3.76 5.61 -4.53
CA LYS A 80 4.44 5.40 -5.81
C LYS A 80 5.26 4.11 -5.81
N VAL A 81 6.06 3.85 -4.76
CA VAL A 81 6.84 2.61 -4.63
C VAL A 81 5.92 1.39 -4.56
N ILE A 82 4.85 1.48 -3.75
CA ILE A 82 3.89 0.39 -3.59
C ILE A 82 3.17 0.09 -4.91
N LEU A 83 2.77 1.11 -5.66
CA LEU A 83 2.10 0.93 -6.96
C LEU A 83 3.02 0.21 -7.96
N ILE A 84 4.30 0.60 -8.02
CA ILE A 84 5.30 -0.06 -8.86
C ILE A 84 5.43 -1.52 -8.45
N ALA A 85 5.59 -1.81 -7.16
CA ALA A 85 5.69 -3.19 -6.67
C ALA A 85 4.41 -4.01 -6.97
N LYS A 86 3.22 -3.42 -6.79
CA LYS A 86 1.93 -4.07 -7.13
C LYS A 86 1.82 -4.43 -8.60
N ASN A 87 2.29 -3.56 -9.48
CA ASN A 87 2.28 -3.80 -10.92
C ASN A 87 3.17 -4.97 -11.34
N GLU A 88 4.11 -5.37 -10.50
CA GLU A 88 5.01 -6.50 -10.76
C GLU A 88 4.46 -7.86 -10.29
N ILE A 89 3.40 -7.88 -9.49
CA ILE A 89 2.81 -9.14 -9.00
C ILE A 89 2.50 -10.07 -10.19
N GLY A 90 2.92 -11.34 -10.06
CA GLY A 90 2.80 -12.34 -11.10
C GLY A 90 3.99 -12.37 -12.08
N TYR A 91 5.00 -11.51 -11.91
CA TYR A 91 6.26 -11.67 -12.65
C TYR A 91 6.96 -12.96 -12.21
N LEU A 92 7.42 -13.74 -13.17
CA LEU A 92 8.18 -14.98 -12.97
C LEU A 92 9.60 -14.79 -13.48
N GLU A 93 10.57 -15.28 -12.71
CA GLU A 93 11.96 -15.34 -13.18
C GLU A 93 12.08 -16.18 -14.46
N LYS A 94 13.15 -15.98 -15.20
CA LYS A 94 13.35 -16.60 -16.49
C LYS A 94 14.43 -17.68 -16.44
N LYS A 95 14.32 -18.63 -17.34
CA LYS A 95 15.34 -19.67 -17.54
C LYS A 95 16.58 -19.16 -18.27
N SER A 96 16.53 -17.99 -18.88
CA SER A 96 17.63 -17.37 -19.63
C SER A 96 17.44 -15.86 -19.75
N ASN A 97 18.44 -15.16 -20.23
CA ASN A 97 18.42 -13.71 -20.45
C ASN A 97 17.57 -13.28 -21.67
N SER A 98 16.38 -13.87 -21.81
CA SER A 98 15.44 -13.62 -22.90
C SER A 98 14.05 -13.33 -22.36
N GLN A 99 13.31 -12.43 -23.04
CA GLN A 99 11.94 -12.04 -22.71
C GLN A 99 11.77 -11.54 -21.26
N LEU A 100 12.76 -10.81 -20.76
CA LEU A 100 12.82 -10.34 -19.38
C LEU A 100 11.67 -9.40 -19.02
N ASP A 101 11.09 -8.68 -19.97
CA ASP A 101 10.00 -7.73 -19.72
C ASP A 101 8.61 -8.40 -19.67
N SER A 102 8.47 -9.59 -20.21
CA SER A 102 7.22 -10.35 -20.07
C SER A 102 7.07 -10.89 -18.65
N LYS A 103 5.87 -10.80 -18.08
CA LYS A 103 5.63 -11.37 -16.75
C LYS A 103 5.81 -12.90 -16.71
N THR A 104 5.38 -13.61 -17.72
CA THR A 104 5.28 -15.08 -17.67
C THR A 104 6.05 -15.81 -18.77
N ALA A 105 6.35 -15.17 -19.90
CA ALA A 105 7.09 -15.82 -20.97
C ALA A 105 8.50 -16.19 -20.53
N ASN A 106 9.05 -17.29 -21.08
CA ASN A 106 10.36 -17.83 -20.73
C ASN A 106 10.55 -18.10 -19.22
N ALA A 107 9.47 -18.38 -18.49
CA ALA A 107 9.53 -18.67 -17.06
C ALA A 107 10.43 -19.89 -16.79
N GLY A 108 11.14 -19.85 -15.68
CA GLY A 108 12.07 -20.91 -15.27
C GLY A 108 12.58 -20.67 -13.85
N SER A 109 13.64 -21.37 -13.49
CA SER A 109 14.23 -21.35 -12.13
C SER A 109 15.71 -20.94 -12.16
N SER A 110 16.08 -20.05 -13.06
CA SER A 110 17.50 -19.68 -13.25
C SER A 110 17.81 -18.24 -12.83
N ASN A 111 16.90 -17.59 -12.09
CA ASN A 111 17.08 -16.24 -11.53
C ASN A 111 17.43 -15.14 -12.57
N TYR A 112 17.09 -15.33 -13.86
CA TYR A 112 17.20 -14.25 -14.83
C TYR A 112 15.98 -13.34 -14.71
N THR A 113 16.22 -12.03 -14.53
CA THR A 113 15.16 -11.06 -14.33
C THR A 113 15.47 -9.72 -14.99
N LYS A 114 14.42 -8.94 -15.31
CA LYS A 114 14.61 -7.54 -15.69
C LYS A 114 15.20 -6.70 -14.55
N TYR A 115 14.93 -7.06 -13.29
CA TYR A 115 15.48 -6.36 -12.13
C TYR A 115 17.00 -6.42 -12.11
N TRP A 116 17.61 -7.60 -12.33
CA TRP A 116 19.05 -7.70 -12.49
C TRP A 116 19.56 -6.99 -13.73
N ARG A 117 18.87 -7.11 -14.87
CA ARG A 117 19.25 -6.41 -16.10
C ARG A 117 19.42 -4.91 -15.86
N ASP A 118 18.46 -4.29 -15.15
CA ASP A 118 18.38 -2.86 -15.00
C ASP A 118 19.27 -2.33 -13.85
N ILE A 119 19.48 -3.14 -12.80
CA ILE A 119 20.23 -2.75 -11.61
C ILE A 119 21.71 -3.17 -11.71
N LYS A 120 21.99 -4.41 -12.04
CA LYS A 120 23.33 -4.97 -12.11
C LYS A 120 23.37 -6.22 -12.99
N PRO A 121 23.49 -6.08 -14.31
CA PRO A 121 23.39 -7.18 -15.27
C PRO A 121 24.37 -8.33 -15.00
N SER A 122 25.54 -8.05 -14.41
CA SER A 122 26.53 -9.08 -14.06
C SER A 122 26.07 -10.03 -12.94
N TYR A 123 24.92 -9.77 -12.29
CA TYR A 123 24.33 -10.60 -11.24
C TYR A 123 23.17 -11.46 -11.72
N GLN A 124 22.89 -11.49 -13.02
CA GLN A 124 21.90 -12.43 -13.56
C GLN A 124 22.22 -13.85 -13.07
N GLY A 125 21.17 -14.59 -12.68
CA GLY A 125 21.31 -15.91 -12.10
C GLY A 125 21.47 -15.95 -10.58
N GLN A 126 21.57 -14.80 -9.89
CA GLN A 126 21.64 -14.74 -8.44
C GLN A 126 20.23 -14.50 -7.82
N PRO A 127 20.01 -14.85 -6.54
CA PRO A 127 18.79 -14.50 -5.82
C PRO A 127 18.51 -12.99 -5.91
N TRP A 128 17.26 -12.61 -6.18
CA TRP A 128 16.93 -11.25 -6.61
C TRP A 128 15.90 -10.49 -5.74
N CYS A 129 15.62 -10.96 -4.51
CA CYS A 129 14.70 -10.26 -3.61
C CYS A 129 15.14 -8.81 -3.31
N ALA A 130 16.41 -8.59 -3.00
CA ALA A 130 16.95 -7.27 -2.75
C ALA A 130 17.08 -6.43 -4.04
N ALA A 131 17.38 -7.05 -5.17
CA ALA A 131 17.39 -6.38 -6.47
C ALA A 131 15.99 -5.87 -6.85
N PHE A 132 14.94 -6.63 -6.56
CA PHE A 132 13.56 -6.19 -6.74
C PHE A 132 13.22 -4.92 -5.95
N VAL A 133 13.60 -4.87 -4.66
CA VAL A 133 13.44 -3.68 -3.82
C VAL A 133 14.19 -2.49 -4.43
N SER A 134 15.46 -2.67 -4.78
CA SER A 134 16.27 -1.63 -5.44
C SER A 134 15.62 -1.12 -6.72
N TRP A 135 15.11 -2.01 -7.55
CA TRP A 135 14.45 -1.69 -8.80
C TRP A 135 13.16 -0.88 -8.57
N CYS A 136 12.33 -1.28 -7.61
CA CYS A 136 11.13 -0.51 -7.26
C CYS A 136 11.45 0.92 -6.83
N PHE A 137 12.50 1.11 -6.03
CA PHE A 137 12.95 2.44 -5.63
C PHE A 137 13.55 3.24 -6.79
N MET A 138 14.27 2.59 -7.68
CA MET A 138 14.83 3.23 -8.89
C MET A 138 13.72 3.71 -9.82
N GLU A 139 12.72 2.87 -10.09
CA GLU A 139 11.56 3.23 -10.91
C GLU A 139 10.72 4.35 -10.28
N ALA A 140 10.61 4.36 -8.95
CA ALA A 140 9.88 5.41 -8.25
C ALA A 140 10.58 6.77 -8.28
N PHE A 141 11.88 6.81 -8.12
CA PHE A 141 12.62 8.04 -7.77
C PHE A 141 13.80 8.37 -8.68
N GLY A 142 14.16 7.47 -9.58
CA GLY A 142 15.44 7.52 -10.29
C GLY A 142 16.61 7.06 -9.41
N GLN A 143 17.69 6.62 -10.04
CA GLN A 143 18.84 5.97 -9.39
C GLN A 143 19.47 6.83 -8.30
N GLU A 144 19.71 8.11 -8.54
CA GLU A 144 20.39 8.99 -7.60
C GLU A 144 19.62 9.18 -6.29
N LYS A 145 18.29 9.28 -6.37
CA LYS A 145 17.45 9.38 -5.18
C LYS A 145 17.31 8.03 -4.47
N ALA A 146 17.15 6.94 -5.23
CA ALA A 146 17.13 5.59 -4.68
C ALA A 146 18.41 5.27 -3.88
N LYS A 147 19.58 5.63 -4.42
CA LYS A 147 20.89 5.51 -3.73
C LYS A 147 20.91 6.24 -2.40
N LYS A 148 20.39 7.47 -2.34
CA LYS A 148 20.32 8.24 -1.10
C LYS A 148 19.36 7.60 -0.09
N LEU A 149 18.21 7.14 -0.53
CA LEU A 149 17.20 6.52 0.34
C LEU A 149 17.66 5.18 0.91
N LEU A 150 18.27 4.33 0.09
CA LEU A 150 18.77 3.01 0.49
C LEU A 150 20.14 3.06 1.20
N LYS A 151 20.81 4.22 1.21
CA LYS A 151 22.17 4.42 1.77
C LYS A 151 23.25 3.48 1.19
N HIS A 152 22.88 2.60 0.30
CA HIS A 152 23.73 1.65 -0.39
C HIS A 152 23.15 1.36 -1.78
N TRP A 153 24.00 1.40 -2.82
CA TRP A 153 23.52 1.18 -4.17
C TRP A 153 24.47 0.28 -4.98
N PRO A 154 23.91 -0.67 -5.68
CA PRO A 154 22.55 -1.17 -5.51
C PRO A 154 22.42 -2.00 -4.23
N TYR A 155 21.24 -1.97 -3.60
CA TYR A 155 20.92 -2.92 -2.54
C TYR A 155 20.61 -4.28 -3.18
N VAL A 156 21.50 -5.23 -2.98
CA VAL A 156 21.47 -6.57 -3.63
C VAL A 156 21.67 -7.71 -2.66
N TYR A 157 22.00 -7.43 -1.42
CA TYR A 157 22.29 -8.41 -0.37
C TYR A 157 21.60 -8.03 0.94
N CYS A 158 20.67 -8.88 1.41
CA CYS A 158 19.81 -8.57 2.55
C CYS A 158 20.53 -8.08 3.82
N PRO A 159 21.67 -8.66 4.25
CA PRO A 159 22.39 -8.17 5.42
C PRO A 159 22.88 -6.73 5.32
N THR A 160 23.10 -6.21 4.13
CA THR A 160 23.58 -4.83 3.94
C THR A 160 22.62 -3.81 4.55
N LEU A 161 21.32 -3.84 4.19
CA LEU A 161 20.35 -2.92 4.77
C LEU A 161 20.10 -3.22 6.26
N GLY A 162 20.03 -4.48 6.64
CA GLY A 162 19.83 -4.89 8.02
C GLY A 162 20.89 -4.34 8.98
N ASN A 163 22.09 -4.03 8.48
CA ASN A 163 23.19 -3.47 9.25
C ASN A 163 23.32 -1.94 9.11
N LEU A 164 22.73 -1.34 8.05
CA LEU A 164 22.82 0.10 7.80
C LEU A 164 21.74 0.93 8.50
N PHE A 165 20.60 0.33 8.81
CA PHE A 165 19.46 1.03 9.38
C PHE A 165 19.13 0.55 10.78
N THR A 166 18.60 1.47 11.60
CA THR A 166 17.93 1.09 12.85
C THR A 166 16.68 0.30 12.50
N ARG A 167 16.57 -0.88 13.07
CA ARG A 167 15.42 -1.77 12.86
C ARG A 167 14.28 -1.41 13.79
N ASN A 168 13.06 -1.56 13.30
CA ASN A 168 11.84 -1.37 14.05
C ASN A 168 11.05 -2.69 14.03
N ALA A 169 10.53 -3.10 15.17
CA ALA A 169 9.68 -4.28 15.29
C ALA A 169 8.24 -4.03 14.83
N ASN A 170 7.81 -2.77 14.77
CA ASN A 170 6.46 -2.39 14.37
C ASN A 170 6.49 -1.91 12.91
N PRO A 171 6.10 -2.74 11.95
CA PRO A 171 6.14 -2.38 10.54
C PRO A 171 5.15 -1.25 10.23
N LYS A 172 5.52 -0.40 9.27
CA LYS A 172 4.68 0.66 8.72
C LYS A 172 4.59 0.52 7.21
N ILE A 173 3.54 1.06 6.62
CA ILE A 173 3.37 1.11 5.17
C ILE A 173 4.57 1.83 4.55
N GLY A 174 5.17 1.22 3.53
CA GLY A 174 6.37 1.72 2.86
C GLY A 174 7.70 1.27 3.46
N ASP A 175 7.69 0.60 4.61
CA ASP A 175 8.92 0.04 5.17
C ASP A 175 9.47 -1.08 4.28
N ILE A 176 10.79 -1.23 4.30
CA ILE A 176 11.47 -2.41 3.79
C ILE A 176 11.54 -3.42 4.93
N VAL A 177 10.82 -4.53 4.78
CA VAL A 177 10.93 -5.65 5.72
C VAL A 177 12.15 -6.51 5.38
N ILE A 178 12.85 -6.96 6.42
CA ILE A 178 14.01 -7.85 6.30
C ILE A 178 13.80 -9.03 7.22
N PHE A 179 13.74 -10.21 6.65
CA PHE A 179 13.49 -11.46 7.38
C PHE A 179 14.80 -12.03 7.92
N TYR A 180 14.81 -12.32 9.20
CA TYR A 180 15.95 -12.90 9.91
C TYR A 180 15.69 -14.38 10.15
N HIS A 181 16.57 -15.24 9.68
CA HIS A 181 16.46 -16.66 9.86
C HIS A 181 17.86 -17.28 10.00
N ASN A 182 18.00 -18.26 10.90
CA ASN A 182 19.24 -18.98 11.16
C ASN A 182 20.49 -18.07 11.33
N GLY A 183 20.35 -17.01 12.12
CA GLY A 183 21.48 -16.13 12.44
C GLY A 183 21.81 -15.07 11.39
N THR A 184 21.06 -14.97 10.29
CA THR A 184 21.33 -14.00 9.22
C THR A 184 20.06 -13.43 8.60
N PHE A 185 20.20 -12.33 7.85
CA PHE A 185 19.12 -11.78 7.04
C PHE A 185 19.06 -12.50 5.68
N THR A 186 17.95 -13.16 5.41
CA THR A 186 17.81 -14.08 4.26
C THR A 186 16.91 -13.59 3.16
N HIS A 187 15.98 -12.68 3.47
CA HIS A 187 14.96 -12.23 2.54
C HIS A 187 14.50 -10.81 2.82
N THR A 188 13.85 -10.16 1.85
CA THR A 188 13.37 -8.78 1.97
C THR A 188 12.17 -8.53 1.07
N GLY A 189 11.35 -7.54 1.45
CA GLY A 189 10.20 -7.08 0.68
C GLY A 189 9.78 -5.67 1.07
N ILE A 190 8.67 -5.21 0.52
CA ILE A 190 8.09 -3.88 0.77
C ILE A 190 6.76 -4.07 1.49
N VAL A 191 6.58 -3.41 2.64
CA VAL A 191 5.32 -3.42 3.40
C VAL A 191 4.29 -2.56 2.67
N THR A 192 3.13 -3.14 2.37
CA THR A 192 2.07 -2.49 1.58
C THR A 192 0.82 -2.16 2.37
N ALA A 193 0.61 -2.81 3.50
CA ALA A 193 -0.47 -2.53 4.44
C ALA A 193 -0.12 -3.07 5.85
N VAL A 194 -0.73 -2.46 6.86
CA VAL A 194 -0.76 -2.98 8.24
C VAL A 194 -2.21 -2.91 8.70
N ILE A 195 -2.79 -4.05 9.05
CA ILE A 195 -4.21 -4.17 9.44
C ILE A 195 -4.29 -5.05 10.69
N GLY A 196 -4.65 -4.42 11.81
CA GLY A 196 -4.63 -5.10 13.11
C GLY A 196 -3.20 -5.53 13.47
N ASP A 197 -3.04 -6.79 13.80
CA ASP A 197 -1.76 -7.44 14.15
C ASP A 197 -1.02 -8.05 12.94
N ARG A 198 -1.57 -7.88 11.72
CA ARG A 198 -0.99 -8.42 10.49
C ARG A 198 -0.39 -7.33 9.62
N PHE A 199 0.71 -7.63 8.97
CA PHE A 199 1.25 -6.81 7.89
C PHE A 199 1.30 -7.58 6.57
N TYR A 200 1.23 -6.82 5.48
CA TYR A 200 1.18 -7.32 4.12
C TYR A 200 2.38 -6.79 3.35
N THR A 201 2.96 -7.63 2.51
CA THR A 201 4.15 -7.29 1.73
C THR A 201 3.96 -7.60 0.25
N ILE A 202 4.85 -7.03 -0.57
CA ILE A 202 5.15 -7.53 -1.90
C ILE A 202 6.64 -7.84 -1.95
N GLU A 203 6.95 -9.04 -2.41
CA GLU A 203 8.28 -9.62 -2.35
C GLU A 203 8.68 -10.18 -3.70
N GLY A 204 9.92 -9.96 -4.10
CA GLY A 204 10.55 -10.60 -5.23
C GLY A 204 11.31 -11.86 -4.81
N ASN A 205 11.57 -12.75 -5.75
CA ASN A 205 12.28 -14.01 -5.50
C ASN A 205 11.61 -14.87 -4.41
N THR A 206 10.29 -14.98 -4.48
CA THR A 206 9.49 -15.75 -3.52
C THR A 206 8.38 -16.52 -4.23
N SER A 207 7.86 -17.56 -3.58
CA SER A 207 6.71 -18.31 -4.06
C SER A 207 5.41 -17.79 -3.44
N GLY A 208 4.36 -17.65 -4.22
CA GLY A 208 3.02 -17.33 -3.75
C GLY A 208 2.29 -18.53 -3.18
N ALA A 209 1.16 -18.27 -2.51
CA ALA A 209 0.24 -19.29 -2.00
C ALA A 209 -0.33 -20.20 -3.11
N SER A 210 -0.20 -19.83 -4.37
CA SER A 210 -0.66 -20.59 -5.54
C SER A 210 0.33 -21.64 -6.07
N GLY A 211 1.40 -21.95 -5.34
CA GLY A 211 2.34 -23.00 -5.73
C GLY A 211 3.22 -22.67 -6.94
N ILE A 212 3.31 -21.41 -7.34
CA ILE A 212 4.15 -20.99 -8.45
C ILE A 212 5.61 -21.08 -8.02
N ILE A 213 6.27 -22.09 -8.49
CA ILE A 213 7.71 -22.36 -8.53
C ILE A 213 8.40 -22.49 -7.17
N ALA A 214 8.85 -23.70 -6.89
CA ALA A 214 9.57 -24.13 -5.69
C ALA A 214 10.90 -23.45 -5.52
N ASN A 215 11.33 -22.44 -6.01
CA ASN A 215 12.64 -21.81 -5.83
C ASN A 215 12.59 -20.28 -5.76
N GLY A 216 11.51 -19.74 -5.23
CA GLY A 216 11.40 -18.30 -5.04
C GLY A 216 11.21 -17.52 -6.33
N GLY A 217 10.67 -18.13 -7.36
CA GLY A 217 10.72 -17.65 -8.73
C GLY A 217 9.80 -16.49 -9.13
N GLY A 218 9.13 -15.79 -8.23
CA GLY A 218 8.14 -14.78 -8.61
C GLY A 218 8.12 -13.53 -7.75
N VAL A 219 7.28 -12.56 -8.18
CA VAL A 219 6.84 -11.43 -7.38
C VAL A 219 5.45 -11.75 -6.84
N CYS A 220 5.33 -11.79 -5.52
CA CYS A 220 4.11 -12.22 -4.84
C CYS A 220 3.71 -11.26 -3.70
N ALA A 221 2.39 -11.14 -3.48
CA ALA A 221 1.85 -10.57 -2.26
C ALA A 221 1.85 -11.62 -1.14
N LYS A 222 2.23 -11.21 0.05
CA LYS A 222 2.31 -12.04 1.26
C LYS A 222 1.62 -11.38 2.44
N SER A 223 1.37 -12.15 3.51
CA SER A 223 0.88 -11.61 4.79
C SER A 223 1.47 -12.39 5.96
N TYR A 224 1.74 -11.70 7.03
CA TYR A 224 2.39 -12.22 8.25
C TYR A 224 1.64 -11.80 9.50
#